data_838ed65c7b85a12061f71f1460645f18
#
_entry.id   838ed65c7b85a12061f71f1460645f18
#
_cell.length_a   1.000
_cell.length_b   1.000
_cell.length_c   1.000
_cell.angle_alpha   90.00
_cell.angle_beta   90.00
_cell.angle_gamma   90.00
#
_symmetry.space_group_name_H-M   'P 1'
#
loop_
_entity.id
_entity.type
_entity.pdbx_description
1 polymer ?
#
loop_
_entity_poly.entity_id
_entity_poly.type
_entity_poly.pdbx_seq_one_letter_code
_entity_poly.pdbx_strand_id
1 'polypeptide(L)'
;MEERLSVFGCLACMQPNPMLQTLSSIATLALGVAMVFGAPVPDGSWPESKGSVSYEEVYTIKAGEVFDGKMKTYDRTNITCHGQEESGNSTAVFLLEPGATLKNAIIGKNQMEGVHCDESDCTIENVWWEDVCEDALSIKGGTASSVSKVIGGGARYADDKIIQHNGLGTVVIDGFFAQDFGKLYRSCGNCKSNPRQRFLNVSNLLLDLKIIQAQRVDPNVSIVMMNENFGDQAVLHNIHVKPSTENYTECASSMGTNISGSRPVILSNGPKNPVCQYSYDDVIIVLDNEQTQAQKQH
;
A
#
# COMPACT_ATOMS: atom_id res chain seq x y z
N MET A 1 -13.85 86.85 -4.06
CA MET A 1 -13.46 87.71 -2.93
C MET A 1 -12.49 86.87 -2.14
N GLU A 2 -11.20 86.99 -2.40
CA GLU A 2 -10.27 87.89 -1.71
C GLU A 2 -10.32 87.66 -0.22
N GLU A 3 -9.32 87.45 0.55
CA GLU A 3 -7.91 87.93 0.60
C GLU A 3 -7.08 86.98 1.50
N ARG A 4 -5.89 86.65 1.12
CA ARG A 4 -4.57 87.21 1.44
C ARG A 4 -3.97 86.96 2.83
N LEU A 5 -2.82 86.33 2.75
CA LEU A 5 -1.52 86.60 3.40
C LEU A 5 -1.46 86.86 4.94
N SER A 6 -0.58 86.17 5.60
CA SER A 6 0.67 86.77 6.07
C SER A 6 1.68 85.76 6.60
N VAL A 7 2.87 85.90 6.17
CA VAL A 7 4.18 85.32 6.52
C VAL A 7 4.62 85.89 7.87
N PHE A 8 5.22 85.08 8.74
CA PHE A 8 6.46 85.41 9.43
C PHE A 8 7.06 84.18 10.12
N GLY A 9 8.32 84.02 9.83
CA GLY A 9 9.17 82.96 10.27
C GLY A 9 9.72 83.08 11.68
N CYS A 10 10.26 82.07 12.19
CA CYS A 10 11.31 82.10 13.16
C CYS A 10 12.28 80.93 12.94
N LEU A 11 13.54 81.34 12.88
CA LEU A 11 14.74 80.54 12.67
C LEU A 11 15.06 79.75 13.98
N ALA A 12 15.64 78.56 13.78
CA ALA A 12 16.60 77.86 14.62
C ALA A 12 16.15 77.21 15.92
N CYS A 13 16.21 75.90 15.89
CA CYS A 13 16.98 75.14 16.87
C CYS A 13 17.23 73.73 16.29
N MET A 14 18.43 73.49 15.81
CA MET A 14 18.96 72.17 15.49
C MET A 14 19.23 71.41 16.78
N GLN A 15 18.61 70.24 16.93
CA GLN A 15 19.14 69.21 17.82
C GLN A 15 19.30 67.90 17.03
N PRO A 16 20.37 67.15 17.28
CA PRO A 16 20.68 65.95 16.49
C PRO A 16 19.84 64.75 16.91
N ASN A 17 19.20 64.12 15.95
CA ASN A 17 18.50 62.86 16.13
C ASN A 17 19.50 61.73 16.45
N PRO A 18 19.22 60.88 17.48
CA PRO A 18 19.98 59.67 17.68
C PRO A 18 19.65 58.66 16.55
N MET A 19 20.70 58.12 15.89
CA MET A 19 20.59 57.01 14.98
C MET A 19 19.85 55.83 15.62
N LEU A 20 18.68 55.56 15.11
CA LEU A 20 17.95 54.31 15.35
C LEU A 20 18.61 53.24 14.52
N GLN A 21 19.48 52.44 15.13
CA GLN A 21 20.00 51.22 14.53
C GLN A 21 18.85 50.19 14.54
N THR A 22 18.19 50.02 13.42
CA THR A 22 17.30 48.88 13.16
C THR A 22 18.15 47.63 12.96
N LEU A 23 18.30 46.82 14.02
CA LEU A 23 18.76 45.45 13.90
C LEU A 23 17.72 44.65 13.13
N SER A 24 17.95 44.46 11.83
CA SER A 24 17.19 43.53 11.01
C SER A 24 17.60 42.12 11.40
N SER A 25 16.81 41.48 12.28
CA SER A 25 16.94 40.06 12.56
C SER A 25 16.44 39.28 11.35
N ILE A 26 17.37 38.85 10.50
CA ILE A 26 17.09 37.86 9.46
C ILE A 26 16.81 36.51 10.20
N ALA A 27 15.57 36.21 10.42
CA ALA A 27 15.17 34.87 10.83
C ALA A 27 15.37 33.93 9.65
N THR A 28 16.47 33.18 9.63
CA THR A 28 16.69 32.10 8.69
C THR A 28 15.72 30.98 9.03
N LEU A 29 14.62 30.92 8.30
CA LEU A 29 13.70 29.80 8.35
C LEU A 29 14.41 28.61 7.69
N ALA A 30 15.04 27.76 8.49
CA ALA A 30 15.54 26.48 8.04
C ALA A 30 14.31 25.62 7.72
N LEU A 31 13.93 25.56 6.42
CA LEU A 31 13.05 24.51 5.94
C LEU A 31 13.81 23.19 6.11
N GLY A 32 13.56 22.52 7.22
CA GLY A 32 13.93 21.11 7.38
C GLY A 32 13.15 20.32 6.34
N VAL A 33 13.80 19.93 5.25
CA VAL A 33 13.27 18.87 4.39
C VAL A 33 13.25 17.63 5.26
N ALA A 34 12.08 17.28 5.79
CA ALA A 34 11.86 15.97 6.39
C ALA A 34 12.07 14.98 5.24
N MET A 35 13.22 14.31 5.20
CA MET A 35 13.38 13.12 4.38
C MET A 35 12.37 12.12 4.92
N VAL A 36 11.28 11.93 4.22
CA VAL A 36 10.39 10.81 4.45
C VAL A 36 11.16 9.59 3.97
N PHE A 37 11.90 8.96 4.89
CA PHE A 37 12.44 7.62 4.63
C PHE A 37 11.21 6.71 4.52
N GLY A 38 11.10 5.99 3.40
CA GLY A 38 10.14 4.90 3.26
C GLY A 38 10.38 3.84 4.35
N ALA A 39 9.45 2.92 4.52
CA ALA A 39 9.64 1.79 5.43
C ALA A 39 10.87 0.97 4.99
N PRO A 40 11.60 0.34 5.92
CA PRO A 40 12.73 -0.51 5.56
C PRO A 40 12.26 -1.73 4.77
N VAL A 41 13.14 -2.27 3.92
CA VAL A 41 12.90 -3.59 3.31
C VAL A 41 12.84 -4.63 4.43
N PRO A 42 11.78 -5.48 4.46
CA PRO A 42 11.66 -6.54 5.47
C PRO A 42 12.83 -7.52 5.45
N ASP A 43 13.15 -8.13 6.58
CA ASP A 43 14.19 -9.15 6.68
C ASP A 43 13.67 -10.58 6.46
N GLY A 44 12.35 -10.75 6.28
CA GLY A 44 11.67 -12.03 6.10
C GLY A 44 11.30 -12.74 7.41
N SER A 45 11.53 -12.11 8.55
CA SER A 45 11.09 -12.65 9.84
C SER A 45 9.58 -12.52 10.00
N TRP A 46 8.97 -13.48 10.70
CA TRP A 46 7.55 -13.47 11.04
C TRP A 46 7.37 -13.15 12.53
N PRO A 47 6.47 -12.24 12.90
CA PRO A 47 6.30 -11.83 14.29
C PRO A 47 5.61 -12.92 15.13
N GLU A 48 5.97 -12.99 16.41
CA GLU A 48 5.26 -13.82 17.36
C GLU A 48 3.96 -13.17 17.83
N SER A 49 2.90 -13.98 17.91
CA SER A 49 1.62 -13.55 18.46
C SER A 49 1.69 -13.33 19.98
N LYS A 50 1.16 -12.20 20.43
CA LYS A 50 1.06 -11.87 21.87
C LYS A 50 -0.29 -12.24 22.50
N GLY A 51 -0.97 -13.24 21.93
CA GLY A 51 -2.26 -13.74 22.36
C GLY A 51 -3.27 -13.79 21.24
N SER A 52 -4.49 -14.26 21.53
CA SER A 52 -5.53 -14.47 20.53
C SER A 52 -6.84 -13.79 20.93
N VAL A 53 -7.55 -13.29 19.92
CA VAL A 53 -8.89 -12.71 20.05
C VAL A 53 -9.73 -13.28 18.91
N SER A 54 -10.95 -13.74 19.22
CA SER A 54 -11.88 -14.20 18.18
C SER A 54 -13.18 -13.41 18.24
N TYR A 55 -13.69 -13.02 17.09
CA TYR A 55 -14.92 -12.27 16.93
C TYR A 55 -16.05 -13.13 16.36
N GLU A 56 -17.26 -13.00 16.87
CA GLU A 56 -18.45 -13.65 16.30
C GLU A 56 -18.88 -12.97 15.00
N GLU A 57 -18.72 -11.65 14.93
CA GLU A 57 -19.02 -10.82 13.76
C GLU A 57 -17.79 -10.04 13.32
N VAL A 58 -17.82 -9.46 12.11
CA VAL A 58 -16.77 -8.57 11.65
C VAL A 58 -16.60 -7.38 12.59
N TYR A 59 -15.37 -7.10 12.99
CA TYR A 59 -15.09 -5.93 13.83
C TYR A 59 -14.92 -4.69 12.97
N THR A 60 -15.81 -3.71 13.14
CA THR A 60 -15.74 -2.45 12.37
C THR A 60 -14.92 -1.41 13.12
N ILE A 61 -13.83 -0.95 12.48
CA ILE A 61 -13.03 0.20 12.95
C ILE A 61 -13.63 1.44 12.31
N LYS A 62 -14.14 2.35 13.14
CA LYS A 62 -14.90 3.53 12.71
C LYS A 62 -14.01 4.58 12.04
N ALA A 63 -14.63 5.44 11.22
CA ALA A 63 -13.96 6.52 10.51
C ALA A 63 -13.05 7.35 11.42
N GLY A 64 -11.76 7.45 11.05
CA GLY A 64 -10.73 8.15 11.82
C GLY A 64 -10.25 7.46 13.10
N GLU A 65 -10.78 6.29 13.45
CA GLU A 65 -10.33 5.49 14.59
C GLU A 65 -8.99 4.81 14.28
N VAL A 66 -8.15 4.66 15.31
CA VAL A 66 -6.91 3.89 15.29
C VAL A 66 -7.07 2.67 16.19
N PHE A 67 -7.13 1.49 15.58
CA PHE A 67 -7.15 0.22 16.30
C PHE A 67 -5.73 -0.36 16.37
N ASP A 68 -5.16 -0.45 17.56
CA ASP A 68 -3.85 -1.07 17.80
C ASP A 68 -4.06 -2.49 18.35
N GLY A 69 -3.81 -3.50 17.49
CA GLY A 69 -3.98 -4.91 17.80
C GLY A 69 -2.95 -5.49 18.76
N LYS A 70 -1.91 -4.73 19.17
CA LYS A 70 -0.89 -5.17 20.16
C LYS A 70 -0.21 -6.49 19.76
N MET A 71 -0.07 -6.75 18.49
CA MET A 71 0.49 -7.99 17.93
C MET A 71 -0.22 -9.25 18.40
N LYS A 72 -1.53 -9.18 18.67
CA LYS A 72 -2.36 -10.37 18.89
C LYS A 72 -2.87 -10.94 17.58
N THR A 73 -3.17 -12.23 17.58
CA THR A 73 -3.85 -12.90 16.46
C THR A 73 -5.36 -12.71 16.58
N TYR A 74 -5.99 -12.29 15.49
CA TYR A 74 -7.41 -12.02 15.37
C TYR A 74 -8.04 -12.99 14.37
N ASP A 75 -9.10 -13.66 14.80
CA ASP A 75 -9.83 -14.68 14.06
C ASP A 75 -11.34 -14.45 14.14
N ARG A 76 -12.09 -15.24 13.39
CA ARG A 76 -13.53 -15.40 13.54
C ARG A 76 -13.83 -16.70 14.31
N THR A 77 -14.87 -16.71 15.16
CA THR A 77 -15.25 -17.92 15.95
C THR A 77 -16.00 -18.95 15.13
N ASN A 78 -16.76 -18.50 14.14
CA ASN A 78 -17.74 -19.29 13.38
C ASN A 78 -17.46 -19.33 11.88
N ILE A 79 -16.28 -18.89 11.46
CA ILE A 79 -15.84 -18.90 10.06
C ILE A 79 -14.60 -19.80 9.95
N THR A 80 -14.54 -20.55 8.88
CA THR A 80 -13.36 -21.31 8.45
C THR A 80 -13.09 -20.99 6.99
N CYS A 81 -11.86 -21.13 6.55
CA CYS A 81 -11.51 -20.94 5.15
C CYS A 81 -12.15 -22.02 4.26
N HIS A 82 -12.80 -21.60 3.19
CA HIS A 82 -13.35 -22.47 2.15
C HIS A 82 -12.61 -22.31 0.82
N GLY A 83 -11.31 -21.97 0.86
CA GLY A 83 -10.49 -21.72 -0.33
C GLY A 83 -10.90 -20.44 -1.04
N GLN A 84 -10.95 -20.46 -2.38
CA GLN A 84 -11.22 -19.30 -3.21
C GLN A 84 -12.74 -19.04 -3.41
N GLU A 85 -13.55 -19.33 -2.42
CA GLU A 85 -14.98 -19.00 -2.44
C GLU A 85 -15.18 -17.52 -2.11
N GLU A 86 -15.65 -16.75 -3.11
CA GLU A 86 -15.98 -15.33 -2.97
C GLU A 86 -17.09 -15.16 -1.91
N SER A 87 -16.85 -14.31 -0.93
CA SER A 87 -17.81 -14.00 0.12
C SER A 87 -17.99 -12.47 0.26
N GLY A 88 -17.85 -11.89 1.38
CA GLY A 88 -17.99 -10.44 1.52
C GLY A 88 -17.47 -9.98 2.87
N ASN A 89 -17.60 -8.69 3.16
CA ASN A 89 -17.10 -8.12 4.38
C ASN A 89 -17.64 -8.79 5.66
N SER A 90 -18.80 -9.46 5.60
CA SER A 90 -19.37 -10.17 6.76
C SER A 90 -18.53 -11.37 7.22
N THR A 91 -17.67 -11.91 6.36
CA THR A 91 -16.75 -13.03 6.66
C THR A 91 -15.31 -12.55 6.93
N ALA A 92 -15.07 -11.24 6.85
CA ALA A 92 -13.82 -10.61 7.22
C ALA A 92 -13.61 -10.58 8.74
N VAL A 93 -12.36 -10.42 9.17
CA VAL A 93 -12.04 -10.18 10.58
C VAL A 93 -12.26 -8.70 10.91
N PHE A 94 -11.79 -7.80 10.04
CA PHE A 94 -11.93 -6.35 10.22
C PHE A 94 -12.56 -5.69 8.99
N LEU A 95 -13.42 -4.70 9.27
CA LEU A 95 -13.92 -3.74 8.29
C LEU A 95 -13.49 -2.34 8.70
N LEU A 96 -12.78 -1.63 7.84
CA LEU A 96 -12.32 -0.26 8.07
C LEU A 96 -13.21 0.74 7.34
N GLU A 97 -13.71 1.71 8.09
CA GLU A 97 -14.36 2.90 7.51
C GLU A 97 -13.31 3.92 7.04
N PRO A 98 -13.64 4.89 6.17
CA PRO A 98 -12.69 5.87 5.64
C PRO A 98 -11.91 6.62 6.72
N GLY A 99 -10.59 6.70 6.55
CA GLY A 99 -9.68 7.33 7.52
C GLY A 99 -9.34 6.46 8.73
N ALA A 100 -9.91 5.26 8.85
CA ALA A 100 -9.57 4.32 9.91
C ALA A 100 -8.17 3.73 9.72
N THR A 101 -7.52 3.38 10.84
CA THR A 101 -6.21 2.73 10.88
C THR A 101 -6.29 1.43 11.67
N LEU A 102 -5.85 0.33 11.06
CA LEU A 102 -5.55 -0.94 11.73
C LEU A 102 -4.03 -1.07 11.84
N LYS A 103 -3.52 -1.29 13.05
CA LYS A 103 -2.08 -1.47 13.23
C LYS A 103 -1.72 -2.57 14.22
N ASN A 104 -0.50 -3.11 14.06
CA ASN A 104 0.08 -4.10 14.97
C ASN A 104 -0.85 -5.29 15.23
N ALA A 105 -1.37 -5.91 14.18
CA ALA A 105 -2.28 -7.05 14.29
C ALA A 105 -1.79 -8.24 13.45
N ILE A 106 -2.12 -9.44 13.88
CA ILE A 106 -1.96 -10.66 13.09
C ILE A 106 -3.36 -11.16 12.75
N ILE A 107 -3.65 -11.39 11.49
CA ILE A 107 -4.90 -11.99 11.02
C ILE A 107 -4.66 -13.49 10.93
N GLY A 108 -5.42 -14.26 11.68
CA GLY A 108 -5.32 -15.72 11.72
C GLY A 108 -6.00 -16.37 10.53
N LYS A 109 -6.10 -17.70 10.56
CA LYS A 109 -6.58 -18.51 9.45
C LYS A 109 -8.11 -18.70 9.41
N ASN A 110 -8.81 -18.41 10.52
CA ASN A 110 -10.26 -18.65 10.63
C ASN A 110 -11.03 -17.42 10.11
N GLN A 111 -11.03 -17.26 8.81
CA GLN A 111 -11.73 -16.22 8.06
C GLN A 111 -11.86 -16.64 6.60
N MET A 112 -12.70 -15.99 5.81
CA MET A 112 -12.73 -16.14 4.35
C MET A 112 -12.16 -14.89 3.67
N GLU A 113 -12.42 -13.72 4.25
CA GLU A 113 -11.90 -12.43 3.85
C GLU A 113 -11.11 -11.84 5.02
N GLY A 114 -9.87 -11.44 4.83
CA GLY A 114 -9.03 -10.96 5.94
C GLY A 114 -9.47 -9.60 6.48
N VAL A 115 -9.22 -8.54 5.69
CA VAL A 115 -9.55 -7.16 6.03
C VAL A 115 -10.23 -6.48 4.86
N HIS A 116 -11.27 -5.71 5.13
CA HIS A 116 -11.98 -4.91 4.14
C HIS A 116 -11.82 -3.41 4.38
N CYS A 117 -11.63 -2.65 3.28
CA CYS A 117 -11.70 -1.20 3.19
C CYS A 117 -12.74 -0.84 2.12
N ASP A 118 -14.02 -0.92 2.47
CA ASP A 118 -15.09 -0.88 1.45
C ASP A 118 -15.32 0.52 0.85
N GLU A 119 -14.77 1.58 1.48
CA GLU A 119 -14.84 2.96 0.96
C GLU A 119 -13.46 3.59 0.77
N SER A 120 -12.41 2.76 0.60
CA SER A 120 -11.01 3.22 0.49
C SER A 120 -10.51 4.06 1.69
N ASP A 121 -9.46 4.86 1.51
CA ASP A 121 -8.88 5.77 2.50
C ASP A 121 -8.53 5.13 3.85
N CYS A 122 -8.16 3.85 3.86
CA CYS A 122 -7.73 3.11 5.04
C CYS A 122 -6.20 3.09 5.17
N THR A 123 -5.73 2.93 6.42
CA THR A 123 -4.32 2.73 6.73
C THR A 123 -4.14 1.39 7.44
N ILE A 124 -3.28 0.55 6.87
CA ILE A 124 -2.87 -0.75 7.40
C ILE A 124 -1.39 -0.63 7.75
N GLU A 125 -1.02 -0.75 9.03
CA GLU A 125 0.35 -0.54 9.49
C GLU A 125 0.82 -1.72 10.34
N ASN A 126 1.88 -2.41 9.88
CA ASN A 126 2.42 -3.58 10.58
C ASN A 126 1.34 -4.65 10.88
N VAL A 127 0.56 -5.01 9.85
CA VAL A 127 -0.46 -6.06 9.91
C VAL A 127 0.04 -7.29 9.15
N TRP A 128 -0.20 -8.47 9.71
CA TRP A 128 0.35 -9.72 9.24
C TRP A 128 -0.78 -10.73 9.01
N TRP A 129 -0.88 -11.33 7.81
CA TRP A 129 -1.85 -12.38 7.49
C TRP A 129 -1.16 -13.73 7.51
N GLU A 130 -1.47 -14.52 8.54
CA GLU A 130 -0.79 -15.79 8.82
C GLU A 130 -1.10 -16.87 7.78
N ASP A 131 -2.33 -16.88 7.26
CA ASP A 131 -2.83 -17.83 6.28
C ASP A 131 -3.99 -17.17 5.51
N VAL A 132 -3.69 -16.66 4.32
CA VAL A 132 -4.67 -15.94 3.50
C VAL A 132 -5.64 -16.93 2.89
N CYS A 133 -6.95 -16.70 3.06
CA CYS A 133 -7.99 -17.54 2.46
C CYS A 133 -8.32 -17.06 1.03
N GLU A 134 -9.32 -16.18 0.85
CA GLU A 134 -9.64 -15.63 -0.47
C GLU A 134 -8.73 -14.43 -0.77
N ASP A 135 -8.88 -13.32 -0.03
CA ASP A 135 -8.00 -12.15 -0.11
C ASP A 135 -7.51 -11.75 1.29
N ALA A 136 -6.28 -11.23 1.40
CA ALA A 136 -5.82 -10.66 2.66
C ALA A 136 -6.45 -9.29 2.91
N LEU A 137 -6.49 -8.44 1.87
CA LEU A 137 -7.05 -7.09 1.92
C LEU A 137 -7.84 -6.77 0.65
N SER A 138 -9.13 -6.49 0.82
CA SER A 138 -10.01 -6.00 -0.24
C SER A 138 -10.26 -4.50 -0.09
N ILE A 139 -9.94 -3.70 -1.15
CA ILE A 139 -10.14 -2.24 -1.19
C ILE A 139 -11.21 -1.93 -2.23
N LYS A 140 -12.30 -1.31 -1.79
CA LYS A 140 -13.47 -0.99 -2.62
C LYS A 140 -13.85 0.50 -2.49
N GLY A 141 -14.81 0.96 -3.27
CA GLY A 141 -15.33 2.34 -3.18
C GLY A 141 -14.28 3.42 -3.48
N GLY A 142 -14.37 4.53 -2.77
CA GLY A 142 -13.44 5.65 -2.87
C GLY A 142 -13.67 6.56 -4.09
N THR A 143 -12.75 7.50 -4.25
CA THR A 143 -12.70 8.49 -5.33
C THR A 143 -11.33 8.52 -5.97
N ALA A 144 -11.15 9.27 -7.04
CA ALA A 144 -9.85 9.43 -7.69
C ALA A 144 -8.77 10.04 -6.79
N SER A 145 -9.16 10.75 -5.73
CA SER A 145 -8.24 11.32 -4.73
C SER A 145 -8.02 10.45 -3.49
N SER A 146 -8.72 9.34 -3.38
CA SER A 146 -8.57 8.42 -2.24
C SER A 146 -7.18 7.77 -2.21
N VAL A 147 -6.64 7.58 -1.00
CA VAL A 147 -5.32 6.95 -0.79
C VAL A 147 -5.40 5.94 0.33
N SER A 148 -5.32 4.66 0.00
CA SER A 148 -5.19 3.57 0.97
C SER A 148 -3.73 3.16 1.11
N LYS A 149 -3.28 2.89 2.35
CA LYS A 149 -1.87 2.64 2.65
C LYS A 149 -1.67 1.29 3.34
N VAL A 150 -0.65 0.55 2.90
CA VAL A 150 -0.16 -0.67 3.54
C VAL A 150 1.31 -0.48 3.85
N ILE A 151 1.64 -0.27 5.11
CA ILE A 151 2.99 0.10 5.56
C ILE A 151 3.54 -0.96 6.52
N GLY A 152 4.62 -1.61 6.13
CA GLY A 152 5.15 -2.75 6.88
C GLY A 152 4.18 -3.94 6.89
N GLY A 153 4.45 -4.92 7.74
CA GLY A 153 3.64 -6.13 7.83
C GLY A 153 3.96 -7.16 6.76
N GLY A 154 3.08 -8.14 6.60
CA GLY A 154 3.27 -9.18 5.60
C GLY A 154 2.11 -10.15 5.48
N ALA A 155 2.11 -10.94 4.42
CA ALA A 155 1.12 -12.00 4.18
C ALA A 155 1.77 -13.24 3.60
N ARG A 156 1.18 -14.40 3.89
CA ARG A 156 1.64 -15.68 3.35
C ARG A 156 0.49 -16.62 3.03
N TYR A 157 0.78 -17.56 2.11
CA TYR A 157 -0.12 -18.64 1.70
C TYR A 157 -1.39 -18.15 0.99
N ALA A 158 -1.25 -17.13 0.15
CA ALA A 158 -2.35 -16.65 -0.69
C ALA A 158 -2.41 -17.43 -2.01
N ASP A 159 -3.40 -18.31 -2.16
CA ASP A 159 -3.56 -19.10 -3.38
C ASP A 159 -3.76 -18.23 -4.64
N ASP A 160 -4.40 -17.08 -4.52
CA ASP A 160 -4.58 -16.10 -5.60
C ASP A 160 -4.00 -14.73 -5.21
N LYS A 161 -4.68 -13.93 -4.39
CA LYS A 161 -4.33 -12.53 -4.20
C LYS A 161 -4.06 -12.18 -2.73
N ILE A 162 -3.09 -11.31 -2.49
CA ILE A 162 -2.93 -10.66 -1.18
C ILE A 162 -3.81 -9.41 -1.13
N ILE A 163 -3.69 -8.51 -2.12
CA ILE A 163 -4.43 -7.24 -2.15
C ILE A 163 -5.26 -7.15 -3.43
N GLN A 164 -6.58 -7.10 -3.25
CA GLN A 164 -7.55 -6.90 -4.31
C GLN A 164 -8.06 -5.46 -4.30
N HIS A 165 -7.88 -4.72 -5.39
CA HIS A 165 -8.35 -3.35 -5.52
C HIS A 165 -9.51 -3.25 -6.51
N ASN A 166 -10.72 -3.12 -5.96
CA ASN A 166 -11.96 -2.97 -6.74
C ASN A 166 -12.38 -1.49 -6.86
N GLY A 167 -11.94 -0.66 -5.93
CA GLY A 167 -12.29 0.74 -5.82
C GLY A 167 -11.49 1.68 -6.73
N LEU A 168 -11.61 2.98 -6.47
CA LEU A 168 -10.84 4.07 -7.10
C LEU A 168 -9.71 4.53 -6.19
N GLY A 169 -8.80 5.30 -6.76
CA GLY A 169 -7.73 6.00 -6.05
C GLY A 169 -6.38 5.31 -6.15
N THR A 170 -5.54 5.62 -5.18
CA THR A 170 -4.17 5.13 -5.09
C THR A 170 -4.02 4.16 -3.93
N VAL A 171 -3.36 3.03 -4.18
CA VAL A 171 -2.86 2.16 -3.12
C VAL A 171 -1.34 2.35 -3.00
N VAL A 172 -0.85 2.55 -1.79
CA VAL A 172 0.57 2.64 -1.46
C VAL A 172 0.95 1.43 -0.64
N ILE A 173 1.94 0.67 -1.10
CA ILE A 173 2.50 -0.49 -0.38
C ILE A 173 3.96 -0.21 -0.14
N ASP A 174 4.40 -0.17 1.12
CA ASP A 174 5.77 0.17 1.47
C ASP A 174 6.28 -0.71 2.62
N GLY A 175 7.44 -1.36 2.45
CA GLY A 175 8.05 -2.18 3.49
C GLY A 175 7.32 -3.50 3.78
N PHE A 176 6.67 -4.12 2.79
CA PHE A 176 5.82 -5.29 2.99
C PHE A 176 6.54 -6.60 2.65
N PHE A 177 6.30 -7.64 3.46
CA PHE A 177 6.79 -9.00 3.22
C PHE A 177 5.68 -9.88 2.66
N ALA A 178 5.93 -10.57 1.54
CA ALA A 178 4.99 -11.55 1.01
C ALA A 178 5.69 -12.88 0.73
N GLN A 179 5.06 -13.98 1.15
CA GLN A 179 5.60 -15.33 0.98
C GLN A 179 4.52 -16.28 0.44
N ASP A 180 4.87 -17.10 -0.55
CA ASP A 180 3.98 -18.12 -1.15
C ASP A 180 2.61 -17.55 -1.55
N PHE A 181 2.55 -16.85 -2.68
CA PHE A 181 1.35 -16.15 -3.13
C PHE A 181 1.20 -16.19 -4.66
N GLY A 182 -0.01 -16.04 -5.16
CA GLY A 182 -0.30 -15.91 -6.60
C GLY A 182 -0.04 -14.48 -7.10
N LYS A 183 -0.58 -13.48 -6.42
CA LYS A 183 -0.41 -12.06 -6.73
C LYS A 183 -0.29 -11.24 -5.46
N LEU A 184 0.67 -10.31 -5.39
CA LEU A 184 0.72 -9.32 -4.32
C LEU A 184 -0.44 -8.33 -4.44
N TYR A 185 -0.63 -7.81 -5.65
CA TYR A 185 -1.68 -6.83 -5.93
C TYR A 185 -2.35 -7.10 -7.26
N ARG A 186 -3.68 -7.00 -7.26
CA ARG A 186 -4.49 -7.05 -8.45
C ARG A 186 -5.47 -5.88 -8.50
N SER A 187 -5.37 -5.08 -9.56
CA SER A 187 -6.44 -4.21 -9.99
C SER A 187 -7.57 -5.08 -10.56
N CYS A 188 -8.82 -4.96 -10.05
CA CYS A 188 -9.91 -5.83 -10.49
C CYS A 188 -10.10 -5.76 -12.00
N GLY A 189 -9.97 -6.89 -12.66
CA GLY A 189 -10.08 -6.99 -14.11
C GLY A 189 -11.40 -7.58 -14.61
N ASN A 190 -12.31 -7.96 -13.70
CA ASN A 190 -13.60 -8.58 -14.04
C ASN A 190 -14.74 -8.16 -13.10
N CYS A 191 -14.60 -7.05 -12.42
CA CYS A 191 -15.69 -6.45 -11.65
C CYS A 191 -16.79 -5.90 -12.59
N LYS A 192 -18.05 -5.95 -12.17
CA LYS A 192 -19.19 -5.47 -12.98
C LYS A 192 -19.10 -3.98 -13.34
N SER A 193 -18.47 -3.17 -12.50
CA SER A 193 -18.34 -1.73 -12.66
C SER A 193 -16.93 -1.33 -12.35
N ASN A 194 -15.97 -1.68 -13.22
CA ASN A 194 -14.60 -1.29 -13.04
C ASN A 194 -14.47 0.22 -13.15
N PRO A 195 -13.95 0.91 -12.11
CA PRO A 195 -13.60 2.31 -12.21
C PRO A 195 -12.42 2.51 -13.16
N ARG A 196 -12.23 3.73 -13.62
CA ARG A 196 -11.08 4.07 -14.44
C ARG A 196 -10.04 4.80 -13.63
N GLN A 197 -8.81 4.44 -13.92
CA GLN A 197 -7.55 4.90 -13.35
C GLN A 197 -7.43 4.60 -11.85
N ARG A 198 -6.97 3.39 -11.60
CA ARG A 198 -6.40 3.01 -10.32
C ARG A 198 -4.90 3.19 -10.36
N PHE A 199 -4.34 3.65 -9.25
CA PHE A 199 -2.90 3.86 -9.14
C PHE A 199 -2.34 2.97 -8.04
N LEU A 200 -1.13 2.46 -8.29
CA LEU A 200 -0.37 1.66 -7.33
C LEU A 200 1.05 2.23 -7.21
N ASN A 201 1.48 2.50 -5.98
CA ASN A 201 2.88 2.78 -5.67
C ASN A 201 3.40 1.71 -4.73
N VAL A 202 4.43 1.01 -5.16
CA VAL A 202 5.03 -0.10 -4.40
C VAL A 202 6.51 0.17 -4.19
N SER A 203 6.96 0.04 -2.93
CA SER A 203 8.37 0.22 -2.59
C SER A 203 8.82 -0.68 -1.44
N ASN A 204 10.13 -0.96 -1.41
CA ASN A 204 10.80 -1.62 -0.30
C ASN A 204 10.19 -2.98 0.08
N LEU A 205 9.93 -3.83 -0.91
CA LEU A 205 9.35 -5.16 -0.69
C LEU A 205 10.40 -6.24 -0.48
N LEU A 206 10.04 -7.27 0.29
CA LEU A 206 10.67 -8.57 0.22
C LEU A 206 9.63 -9.63 -0.16
N LEU A 207 9.86 -10.31 -1.28
CA LEU A 207 8.97 -11.30 -1.85
C LEU A 207 9.67 -12.67 -1.88
N ASP A 208 9.14 -13.64 -1.15
CA ASP A 208 9.61 -15.03 -1.16
C ASP A 208 8.61 -15.87 -1.97
N LEU A 209 8.97 -16.19 -3.19
CA LEU A 209 8.12 -16.91 -4.14
C LEU A 209 8.17 -18.43 -3.96
N LYS A 210 8.85 -18.93 -2.92
CA LYS A 210 8.92 -20.36 -2.64
C LYS A 210 7.53 -20.91 -2.36
N ILE A 211 7.11 -21.86 -3.19
CA ILE A 211 5.85 -22.59 -3.00
C ILE A 211 6.03 -23.55 -1.84
N ILE A 212 5.31 -23.31 -0.74
CA ILE A 212 5.31 -24.14 0.46
C ILE A 212 4.03 -24.98 0.49
N GLN A 213 2.90 -24.40 0.08
CA GLN A 213 1.62 -25.10 -0.06
C GLN A 213 1.34 -25.42 -1.53
N ALA A 214 1.01 -26.67 -1.82
CA ALA A 214 0.96 -27.20 -3.18
C ALA A 214 -0.31 -26.89 -3.99
N GLN A 215 -1.16 -25.99 -3.57
CA GLN A 215 -2.49 -25.77 -4.18
C GLN A 215 -2.69 -24.36 -4.71
N ARG A 216 -1.85 -23.90 -5.63
CA ARG A 216 -2.15 -22.66 -6.36
C ARG A 216 -3.11 -22.92 -7.51
N VAL A 217 -4.14 -22.08 -7.60
CA VAL A 217 -5.08 -22.09 -8.73
C VAL A 217 -4.42 -21.55 -10.01
N ASP A 218 -3.43 -20.66 -9.87
CA ASP A 218 -2.66 -20.11 -10.99
C ASP A 218 -1.15 -20.35 -10.77
N PRO A 219 -0.49 -21.17 -11.61
CA PRO A 219 0.93 -21.44 -11.50
C PRO A 219 1.82 -20.23 -11.87
N ASN A 220 1.25 -19.20 -12.50
CA ASN A 220 1.99 -18.02 -12.93
C ASN A 220 1.88 -16.93 -11.88
N VAL A 221 2.95 -16.69 -11.14
CA VAL A 221 3.04 -15.57 -10.20
C VAL A 221 3.14 -14.27 -10.97
N SER A 222 2.21 -13.35 -10.73
CA SER A 222 2.36 -11.94 -11.12
C SER A 222 2.39 -11.11 -9.85
N ILE A 223 3.53 -10.44 -9.57
CA ILE A 223 3.62 -9.60 -8.38
C ILE A 223 2.54 -8.53 -8.44
N VAL A 224 2.43 -7.84 -9.57
CA VAL A 224 1.40 -6.81 -9.82
C VAL A 224 0.64 -7.12 -11.10
N MET A 225 -0.68 -6.94 -11.11
CA MET A 225 -1.52 -7.06 -12.29
C MET A 225 -2.42 -5.82 -12.45
N MET A 226 -2.27 -5.11 -13.58
CA MET A 226 -2.95 -3.85 -13.90
C MET A 226 -3.78 -3.96 -15.18
N ASN A 227 -4.89 -3.20 -15.27
CA ASN A 227 -5.73 -3.21 -16.47
C ASN A 227 -5.42 -2.00 -17.35
N GLU A 228 -4.74 -2.24 -18.45
CA GLU A 228 -4.32 -1.19 -19.38
C GLU A 228 -5.50 -0.44 -20.00
N ASN A 229 -6.58 -1.15 -20.38
CA ASN A 229 -7.76 -0.54 -20.98
C ASN A 229 -8.60 0.31 -20.02
N PHE A 230 -8.39 0.19 -18.73
CA PHE A 230 -8.98 1.07 -17.72
C PHE A 230 -8.05 2.24 -17.34
N GLY A 231 -6.82 2.28 -17.90
CA GLY A 231 -5.84 3.33 -17.63
C GLY A 231 -5.15 3.17 -16.29
N ASP A 232 -5.18 1.98 -15.70
CA ASP A 232 -4.52 1.67 -14.42
C ASP A 232 -3.00 1.79 -14.56
N GLN A 233 -2.32 2.27 -13.52
CA GLN A 233 -0.87 2.50 -13.53
C GLN A 233 -0.22 2.04 -12.22
N ALA A 234 0.92 1.39 -12.33
CA ALA A 234 1.75 0.98 -11.21
C ALA A 234 3.17 1.55 -11.34
N VAL A 235 3.72 2.00 -10.20
CA VAL A 235 5.14 2.35 -10.03
C VAL A 235 5.73 1.38 -9.03
N LEU A 236 6.83 0.70 -9.41
CA LEU A 236 7.53 -0.26 -8.56
C LEU A 236 8.96 0.22 -8.33
N HIS A 237 9.40 0.19 -7.07
CA HIS A 237 10.76 0.59 -6.70
C HIS A 237 11.30 -0.25 -5.56
N ASN A 238 12.58 -0.67 -5.65
CA ASN A 238 13.29 -1.43 -4.62
C ASN A 238 12.57 -2.71 -4.20
N ILE A 239 12.33 -3.59 -5.17
CA ILE A 239 11.60 -4.86 -5.02
C ILE A 239 12.59 -6.01 -4.87
N HIS A 240 12.71 -6.59 -3.69
CA HIS A 240 13.58 -7.72 -3.42
C HIS A 240 12.81 -9.02 -3.63
N VAL A 241 13.30 -9.89 -4.52
CA VAL A 241 12.64 -11.15 -4.87
C VAL A 241 13.56 -12.33 -4.57
N LYS A 242 13.06 -13.29 -3.78
CA LYS A 242 13.62 -14.64 -3.65
C LYS A 242 12.84 -15.57 -4.57
N PRO A 243 13.32 -15.85 -5.78
CA PRO A 243 12.58 -16.69 -6.72
C PRO A 243 12.67 -18.16 -6.31
N SER A 244 11.57 -18.89 -6.41
CA SER A 244 11.58 -20.36 -6.31
C SER A 244 11.56 -21.04 -7.67
N THR A 245 11.06 -20.34 -8.67
CA THR A 245 11.00 -20.76 -10.08
C THR A 245 11.36 -19.57 -10.97
N GLU A 246 11.81 -19.84 -12.20
CA GLU A 246 12.11 -18.77 -13.17
C GLU A 246 10.83 -18.10 -13.74
N ASN A 247 9.64 -18.61 -13.41
CA ASN A 247 8.37 -18.20 -14.00
C ASN A 247 7.58 -17.29 -13.09
N TYR A 248 8.04 -16.06 -12.90
CA TYR A 248 7.24 -15.00 -12.31
C TYR A 248 7.27 -13.75 -13.20
N THR A 249 6.33 -12.86 -12.96
CA THR A 249 6.21 -11.58 -13.66
C THR A 249 6.12 -10.46 -12.64
N GLU A 250 6.96 -9.46 -12.72
CA GLU A 250 6.94 -8.31 -11.80
C GLU A 250 5.67 -7.49 -11.96
N CYS A 251 5.33 -7.18 -13.21
CA CYS A 251 4.09 -6.47 -13.53
C CYS A 251 3.50 -6.99 -14.84
N ALA A 252 2.26 -7.45 -14.78
CA ALA A 252 1.48 -7.85 -15.95
C ALA A 252 0.46 -6.76 -16.31
N SER A 253 0.41 -6.38 -17.59
CA SER A 253 -0.71 -5.61 -18.12
C SER A 253 -1.78 -6.53 -18.69
N SER A 254 -3.04 -6.18 -18.47
CA SER A 254 -4.18 -6.98 -18.94
C SER A 254 -5.28 -6.13 -19.56
N MET A 255 -6.10 -6.78 -20.38
CA MET A 255 -7.38 -6.26 -20.86
C MET A 255 -8.46 -6.68 -19.87
N GLY A 256 -8.85 -5.74 -19.00
CA GLY A 256 -9.95 -5.95 -18.07
C GLY A 256 -11.32 -5.92 -18.78
N THR A 257 -12.32 -6.45 -18.10
CA THR A 257 -13.70 -6.55 -18.57
C THR A 257 -14.67 -6.17 -17.46
N ASN A 258 -15.89 -5.78 -17.80
CA ASN A 258 -16.98 -5.55 -16.85
C ASN A 258 -17.92 -6.78 -16.72
N ILE A 259 -17.48 -7.94 -17.21
CA ILE A 259 -18.24 -9.19 -17.15
C ILE A 259 -17.72 -10.02 -15.96
N SER A 260 -18.52 -10.11 -14.90
CA SER A 260 -18.18 -10.91 -13.73
C SER A 260 -17.94 -12.37 -14.10
N GLY A 261 -16.90 -12.97 -13.50
CA GLY A 261 -16.52 -14.36 -13.74
C GLY A 261 -15.71 -14.61 -15.01
N SER A 262 -15.54 -13.60 -15.89
CA SER A 262 -14.62 -13.74 -17.02
C SER A 262 -13.18 -13.46 -16.60
N ARG A 263 -12.22 -14.05 -17.31
CA ARG A 263 -10.80 -13.82 -17.03
C ARG A 263 -10.29 -12.64 -17.87
N PRO A 264 -9.55 -11.68 -17.26
CA PRO A 264 -8.82 -10.68 -18.02
C PRO A 264 -7.78 -11.35 -18.94
N VAL A 265 -7.55 -10.76 -20.12
CA VAL A 265 -6.54 -11.25 -21.06
C VAL A 265 -5.22 -10.53 -20.78
N ILE A 266 -4.15 -11.28 -20.54
CA ILE A 266 -2.80 -10.71 -20.40
C ILE A 266 -2.34 -10.16 -21.75
N LEU A 267 -1.90 -8.90 -21.75
CA LEU A 267 -1.43 -8.19 -22.93
C LEU A 267 0.10 -8.14 -23.00
N SER A 268 0.76 -7.95 -21.86
CA SER A 268 2.22 -7.91 -21.75
C SER A 268 2.69 -8.20 -20.33
N ASN A 269 3.94 -8.62 -20.24
CA ASN A 269 4.69 -8.82 -19.00
C ASN A 269 5.92 -7.92 -19.01
N GLY A 270 6.32 -7.43 -17.82
CA GLY A 270 7.48 -6.58 -17.66
C GLY A 270 7.19 -5.08 -17.75
N PRO A 271 8.25 -4.23 -17.78
CA PRO A 271 8.07 -2.79 -17.77
C PRO A 271 7.38 -2.29 -19.04
N LYS A 272 6.36 -1.44 -18.87
CA LYS A 272 5.57 -0.86 -19.94
C LYS A 272 4.91 0.44 -19.49
N ASN A 273 5.41 1.58 -19.92
CA ASN A 273 4.78 2.86 -19.64
C ASN A 273 3.45 3.05 -20.39
N PRO A 274 2.42 3.63 -19.74
CA PRO A 274 2.37 4.08 -18.36
C PRO A 274 1.87 3.00 -17.38
N VAL A 275 1.54 1.78 -17.80
CA VAL A 275 0.83 0.79 -16.99
C VAL A 275 1.72 0.11 -15.94
N CYS A 276 2.97 -0.21 -16.29
CA CYS A 276 3.97 -0.86 -15.43
C CYS A 276 5.27 -0.04 -15.46
N GLN A 277 5.43 0.90 -14.54
CA GLN A 277 6.52 1.87 -14.50
C GLN A 277 7.60 1.41 -13.52
N TYR A 278 8.65 0.80 -14.04
CA TYR A 278 9.84 0.43 -13.31
C TYR A 278 10.97 0.10 -14.32
N SER A 279 12.18 0.02 -13.82
CA SER A 279 13.34 -0.54 -14.54
C SER A 279 13.72 -1.89 -13.94
N TYR A 280 14.49 -2.69 -14.64
CA TYR A 280 14.99 -3.94 -14.05
C TYR A 280 15.96 -3.72 -12.89
N ASP A 281 16.54 -2.52 -12.74
CA ASP A 281 17.36 -2.14 -11.59
C ASP A 281 16.53 -1.93 -10.31
N ASP A 282 15.22 -1.75 -10.45
CA ASP A 282 14.27 -1.69 -9.33
C ASP A 282 13.95 -3.07 -8.75
N VAL A 283 14.36 -4.15 -9.44
CA VAL A 283 14.11 -5.54 -9.03
C VAL A 283 15.42 -6.24 -8.65
N ILE A 284 15.55 -6.57 -7.38
CA ILE A 284 16.76 -7.11 -6.80
C ILE A 284 16.55 -8.60 -6.49
N ILE A 285 17.28 -9.48 -7.14
CA ILE A 285 17.23 -10.91 -6.88
C ILE A 285 18.03 -11.23 -5.62
N VAL A 286 17.35 -11.79 -4.62
CA VAL A 286 17.96 -12.25 -3.36
C VAL A 286 18.15 -13.76 -3.42
N LEU A 287 19.39 -14.21 -3.47
CA LEU A 287 19.74 -15.62 -3.49
C LEU A 287 19.97 -16.12 -2.06
N ASP A 288 19.47 -17.30 -1.73
CA ASP A 288 19.83 -17.98 -0.49
C ASP A 288 21.34 -18.35 -0.53
N ASN A 289 21.98 -18.34 0.64
CA ASN A 289 23.44 -18.56 0.76
C ASN A 289 23.92 -19.89 0.13
N GLU A 290 23.06 -20.91 0.04
CA GLU A 290 23.36 -22.18 -0.63
C GLU A 290 23.46 -22.03 -2.16
N GLN A 291 22.64 -21.19 -2.79
CA GLN A 291 22.69 -20.93 -4.22
C GLN A 291 23.90 -20.08 -4.62
N THR A 292 24.33 -19.19 -3.73
CA THR A 292 25.54 -18.37 -3.95
C THR A 292 26.82 -19.21 -3.98
N GLN A 293 26.87 -20.33 -3.28
CA GLN A 293 28.03 -21.24 -3.33
C GLN A 293 28.07 -22.09 -4.59
N ALA A 294 26.89 -22.49 -5.13
CA ALA A 294 26.82 -23.26 -6.35
C ALA A 294 27.24 -22.44 -7.61
N GLN A 295 26.90 -21.14 -7.64
CA GLN A 295 27.31 -20.24 -8.73
C GLN A 295 28.81 -19.88 -8.73
N LYS A 296 29.50 -20.00 -7.59
CA LYS A 296 30.97 -19.78 -7.51
C LYS A 296 31.81 -20.99 -7.94
N GLN A 297 31.17 -22.14 -8.19
CA GLN A 297 31.86 -23.39 -8.61
C GLN A 297 31.74 -23.68 -10.11
N HIS A 298 31.09 -22.81 -10.87
CA HIS A 298 31.03 -22.83 -12.35
C HIS A 298 31.71 -21.57 -12.92
#